data_19535b253fcca6a2c12893a5c2d668c3
#
_entry.id   19535b253fcca6a2c12893a5c2d668c3
#
_cell.length_a   1.000
_cell.length_b   1.000
_cell.length_c   1.000
_cell.angle_alpha   90.00
_cell.angle_beta   90.00
_cell.angle_gamma   90.00
#
_symmetry.space_group_name_H-M   'P 1'
#
loop_
_entity.id
_entity.type
_entity.pdbx_description
1 polymer ?
#
loop_
_entity_poly.entity_id
_entity_poly.type
_entity_poly.pdbx_seq_one_letter_code
_entity_poly.pdbx_strand_id
1 'polypeptide(L)'
;MKRTGIMLSAIILLATTTAQAADLGWNSSPSPIYSPTPASGWSGFYAGVNASYGWGTLTRQPAGGGAQSQHNTGGGALGAQAGYNLDMGGFVLGTEADLQWSSVGYSEDIPGAGTLKASIDWFGTVRGRAGMSFGQVMPYVTGGFAAGRGSVSLDNGVTTSQTATHMGWTVGAGLEAQATDNISIKAEYLYVDLGTQAYNNLPVAIGNLDVTQRFSVVRAGVNYKF
;
A
#
# COMPACT_ATOMS: atom_id res chain seq x y z
N MET A 1 0.60 26.69 -24.18
CA MET A 1 1.37 26.58 -22.94
C MET A 1 1.92 25.17 -22.84
N LYS A 2 3.25 25.03 -22.93
CA LYS A 2 3.94 23.72 -22.93
C LYS A 2 4.04 23.22 -21.49
N ARG A 3 3.43 22.07 -21.19
CA ARG A 3 3.60 21.39 -19.90
C ARG A 3 4.81 20.48 -20.00
N THR A 4 5.88 20.83 -19.29
CA THR A 4 7.08 20.03 -19.14
C THR A 4 6.79 18.93 -18.11
N GLY A 5 6.67 17.69 -18.59
CA GLY A 5 6.58 16.52 -17.71
C GLY A 5 7.96 16.24 -17.09
N ILE A 6 8.04 16.28 -15.77
CA ILE A 6 9.21 15.83 -15.02
C ILE A 6 9.13 14.32 -14.91
N MET A 7 9.95 13.62 -15.69
CA MET A 7 10.19 12.18 -15.50
C MET A 7 11.09 12.01 -14.29
N LEU A 8 10.54 11.46 -13.21
CA LEU A 8 11.32 11.02 -12.05
C LEU A 8 11.95 9.66 -12.38
N SER A 9 13.19 9.67 -12.84
CA SER A 9 13.97 8.45 -13.07
C SER A 9 14.40 7.89 -11.72
N ALA A 10 13.83 6.76 -11.31
CA ALA A 10 14.31 5.99 -10.17
C ALA A 10 15.65 5.35 -10.53
N ILE A 11 16.72 5.87 -9.97
CA ILE A 11 18.07 5.29 -10.07
C ILE A 11 18.14 4.11 -9.12
N ILE A 12 18.08 2.90 -9.65
CA ILE A 12 18.41 1.68 -8.90
C ILE A 12 19.93 1.59 -8.86
N LEU A 13 20.52 1.91 -7.70
CA LEU A 13 21.93 1.68 -7.44
C LEU A 13 22.13 0.17 -7.18
N LEU A 14 22.59 -0.57 -8.19
CA LEU A 14 23.14 -1.91 -7.99
C LEU A 14 24.52 -1.76 -7.34
N ALA A 15 24.61 -2.06 -6.06
CA ALA A 15 25.90 -2.24 -5.40
C ALA A 15 26.50 -3.57 -5.86
N THR A 16 27.51 -3.50 -6.73
CA THR A 16 28.33 -4.65 -7.11
C THR A 16 29.30 -4.93 -5.97
N THR A 17 29.03 -5.94 -5.15
CA THR A 17 30.01 -6.47 -4.21
C THR A 17 31.01 -7.32 -4.98
N THR A 18 32.29 -6.90 -5.00
CA THR A 18 33.39 -7.72 -5.49
C THR A 18 33.59 -8.89 -4.56
N ALA A 19 33.31 -10.11 -5.03
CA ALA A 19 33.68 -11.33 -4.33
C ALA A 19 35.21 -11.44 -4.33
N GLN A 20 35.83 -11.27 -3.17
CA GLN A 20 37.22 -11.64 -2.98
C GLN A 20 37.28 -13.16 -2.77
N ALA A 21 37.94 -13.85 -3.68
CA ALA A 21 38.28 -15.26 -3.54
C ALA A 21 39.26 -15.40 -2.38
N ALA A 22 38.79 -16.02 -1.29
CA ALA A 22 39.63 -16.37 -0.15
C ALA A 22 40.52 -17.52 -0.51
N ASP A 23 41.80 -17.32 -0.22
CA ASP A 23 42.92 -18.25 -0.31
C ASP A 23 42.58 -19.61 0.33
N LEU A 24 42.79 -20.68 -0.45
CA LEU A 24 42.63 -22.07 -0.02
C LEU A 24 43.80 -22.50 0.85
N GLY A 25 43.79 -22.13 2.11
CA GLY A 25 44.63 -22.73 3.13
C GLY A 25 44.18 -24.16 3.43
N TRP A 26 44.92 -25.14 2.92
CA TRP A 26 44.68 -26.56 3.18
C TRP A 26 45.09 -26.94 4.60
N ASN A 27 44.19 -26.77 5.57
CA ASN A 27 44.27 -27.42 6.88
C ASN A 27 42.94 -28.06 7.15
N SER A 28 42.91 -29.38 6.99
CA SER A 28 41.80 -30.28 7.22
C SER A 28 41.50 -30.46 8.70
N SER A 29 40.73 -29.61 9.28
CA SER A 29 39.85 -29.96 10.41
C SER A 29 38.45 -30.10 9.85
N PRO A 30 37.75 -31.23 10.07
CA PRO A 30 36.36 -31.33 9.64
C PRO A 30 35.53 -30.35 10.44
N SER A 31 35.23 -29.22 9.81
CA SER A 31 34.23 -28.31 10.34
C SER A 31 32.90 -29.05 10.39
N PRO A 32 32.15 -28.98 11.48
CA PRO A 32 30.83 -29.59 11.55
C PRO A 32 29.98 -29.02 10.39
N ILE A 33 29.43 -29.90 9.58
CA ILE A 33 28.62 -29.61 8.38
C ILE A 33 27.30 -28.91 8.74
N TYR A 34 27.08 -28.60 9.99
CA TYR A 34 25.93 -27.89 10.50
C TYR A 34 26.38 -26.65 11.26
N SER A 35 26.62 -25.56 10.51
CA SER A 35 26.49 -24.25 11.12
C SER A 35 24.98 -24.01 11.21
N PRO A 36 24.38 -23.92 12.39
CA PRO A 36 23.01 -23.45 12.50
C PRO A 36 23.02 -22.08 11.83
N THR A 37 22.27 -21.95 10.73
CA THR A 37 21.96 -20.65 10.16
C THR A 37 21.48 -19.81 11.34
N PRO A 38 22.06 -18.64 11.63
CA PRO A 38 21.52 -17.76 12.67
C PRO A 38 20.04 -17.65 12.39
N ALA A 39 19.20 -18.02 13.36
CA ALA A 39 17.76 -17.90 13.21
C ALA A 39 17.53 -16.47 12.77
N SER A 40 17.15 -16.30 11.49
CA SER A 40 16.95 -14.96 10.96
C SER A 40 15.88 -14.37 11.84
N GLY A 41 16.19 -13.31 12.57
CA GLY A 41 15.34 -12.75 13.61
C GLY A 41 13.99 -12.20 13.12
N TRP A 42 13.39 -12.83 12.10
CA TRP A 42 12.15 -12.38 11.46
C TRP A 42 10.88 -12.92 12.13
N SER A 43 10.97 -14.00 12.93
CA SER A 43 9.79 -14.54 13.64
C SER A 43 9.34 -13.63 14.78
N GLY A 44 8.04 -13.53 14.98
CA GLY A 44 7.42 -12.84 16.09
C GLY A 44 6.36 -11.83 15.70
N PHE A 45 5.74 -11.26 16.73
CA PHE A 45 4.82 -10.13 16.58
C PHE A 45 5.58 -8.83 16.33
N TYR A 46 4.99 -7.97 15.54
CA TYR A 46 5.48 -6.62 15.34
C TYR A 46 4.32 -5.64 15.24
N ALA A 47 4.61 -4.40 15.59
CA ALA A 47 3.72 -3.26 15.37
C ALA A 47 4.54 -2.08 14.86
N GLY A 48 3.92 -1.22 14.05
CA GLY A 48 4.64 -0.13 13.43
C GLY A 48 3.73 0.98 12.92
N VAL A 49 4.41 1.98 12.40
CA VAL A 49 3.78 3.14 11.75
C VAL A 49 4.31 3.27 10.33
N ASN A 50 3.51 3.86 9.46
CA ASN A 50 3.91 4.09 8.08
C ASN A 50 3.36 5.41 7.56
N ALA A 51 4.05 5.95 6.55
CA ALA A 51 3.59 7.04 5.71
C ALA A 51 3.48 6.53 4.27
N SER A 52 2.47 6.97 3.56
CA SER A 52 2.20 6.53 2.21
C SER A 52 1.78 7.68 1.29
N TYR A 53 1.98 7.47 0.00
CA TYR A 53 1.45 8.31 -1.05
C TYR A 53 0.72 7.44 -2.07
N GLY A 54 -0.54 7.74 -2.29
CA GLY A 54 -1.40 7.04 -3.23
C GLY A 54 -1.67 7.88 -4.47
N TRP A 55 -1.76 7.23 -5.63
CA TRP A 55 -2.26 7.81 -6.88
C TRP A 55 -3.13 6.80 -7.59
N GLY A 56 -4.18 7.29 -8.26
CA GLY A 56 -5.12 6.40 -8.92
C GLY A 56 -6.04 7.11 -9.87
N THR A 57 -6.93 6.33 -10.45
CA THR A 57 -7.96 6.80 -11.34
C THR A 57 -9.32 6.47 -10.77
N LEU A 58 -10.15 7.47 -10.64
CA LEU A 58 -11.56 7.35 -10.33
C LEU A 58 -12.33 7.37 -11.64
N THR A 59 -12.94 6.24 -11.98
CA THR A 59 -13.79 6.12 -13.18
C THR A 59 -15.23 6.22 -12.76
N ARG A 60 -15.98 7.17 -13.33
CA ARG A 60 -17.41 7.33 -13.16
C ARG A 60 -18.11 6.92 -14.44
N GLN A 61 -19.14 6.11 -14.33
CA GLN A 61 -20.01 5.74 -15.43
C GLN A 61 -21.48 5.90 -15.01
N PRO A 62 -22.30 6.65 -15.78
CA PRO A 62 -23.74 6.68 -15.56
C PRO A 62 -24.33 5.28 -15.71
N ALA A 63 -25.21 4.84 -14.79
CA ALA A 63 -25.81 3.50 -14.78
C ALA A 63 -26.69 3.18 -16.02
N GLY A 64 -26.85 4.12 -16.94
CA GLY A 64 -27.58 3.94 -18.21
C GLY A 64 -26.69 3.84 -19.44
N GLY A 65 -25.34 3.73 -19.31
CA GLY A 65 -24.43 3.66 -20.44
C GLY A 65 -24.21 5.03 -21.08
N GLY A 66 -23.39 5.86 -20.44
CA GLY A 66 -22.94 7.16 -20.96
C GLY A 66 -21.42 7.25 -21.04
N ALA A 67 -20.90 8.42 -21.47
CA ALA A 67 -19.47 8.66 -21.54
C ALA A 67 -18.81 8.50 -20.16
N GLN A 68 -17.72 7.71 -20.11
CA GLN A 68 -16.90 7.56 -18.91
C GLN A 68 -16.09 8.84 -18.67
N SER A 69 -16.07 9.30 -17.43
CA SER A 69 -15.19 10.39 -16.98
C SER A 69 -14.12 9.83 -16.06
N GLN A 70 -12.87 10.15 -16.35
CA GLN A 70 -11.71 9.71 -15.54
C GLN A 70 -11.07 10.92 -14.89
N HIS A 71 -10.85 10.83 -13.58
CA HIS A 71 -10.14 11.83 -12.79
C HIS A 71 -8.95 11.20 -12.08
N ASN A 72 -7.79 11.82 -12.24
CA ASN A 72 -6.61 11.43 -11.48
C ASN A 72 -6.71 11.97 -10.06
N THR A 73 -6.56 11.09 -9.09
CA THR A 73 -6.54 11.41 -7.67
C THR A 73 -5.18 11.05 -7.08
N GLY A 74 -4.73 11.81 -6.09
CA GLY A 74 -3.50 11.50 -5.37
C GLY A 74 -3.46 12.21 -4.03
N GLY A 75 -2.73 11.62 -3.07
CA GLY A 75 -2.60 12.22 -1.75
C GLY A 75 -1.78 11.36 -0.79
N GLY A 76 -1.43 11.97 0.34
CA GLY A 76 -0.71 11.30 1.41
C GLY A 76 -1.63 10.64 2.43
N ALA A 77 -1.11 9.61 3.10
CA ALA A 77 -1.75 9.01 4.27
C ALA A 77 -0.70 8.61 5.31
N LEU A 78 -1.14 8.59 6.55
CA LEU A 78 -0.38 8.07 7.68
C LEU A 78 -1.14 6.92 8.29
N GLY A 79 -0.42 5.89 8.74
CA GLY A 79 -1.07 4.70 9.26
C GLY A 79 -0.29 3.96 10.33
N ALA A 80 -0.99 3.03 10.95
CA ALA A 80 -0.43 2.05 11.86
C ALA A 80 -0.63 0.65 11.29
N GLN A 81 0.26 -0.25 11.63
CA GLN A 81 0.25 -1.64 11.20
C GLN A 81 0.67 -2.57 12.32
N ALA A 82 0.16 -3.78 12.28
CA ALA A 82 0.59 -4.85 13.17
C ALA A 82 0.54 -6.18 12.42
N GLY A 83 1.41 -7.10 12.79
CA GLY A 83 1.49 -8.39 12.14
C GLY A 83 2.26 -9.43 12.93
N TYR A 84 2.30 -10.61 12.35
CA TYR A 84 3.08 -11.74 12.85
C TYR A 84 3.80 -12.41 11.70
N ASN A 85 5.06 -12.69 11.89
CA ASN A 85 5.88 -13.44 10.94
C ASN A 85 6.30 -14.80 11.55
N LEU A 86 6.35 -15.81 10.71
CA LEU A 86 6.90 -17.12 10.99
C LEU A 86 8.05 -17.39 10.01
N ASP A 87 9.25 -17.49 10.54
CA ASP A 87 10.44 -17.83 9.76
C ASP A 87 10.65 -19.33 9.77
N MET A 88 10.75 -19.93 8.62
CA MET A 88 10.94 -21.36 8.38
C MET A 88 12.34 -21.65 7.80
N GLY A 89 13.37 -20.97 8.31
CA GLY A 89 14.75 -21.19 7.86
C GLY A 89 15.10 -20.44 6.58
N GLY A 90 14.70 -19.16 6.52
CA GLY A 90 14.97 -18.27 5.40
C GLY A 90 13.74 -17.98 4.53
N PHE A 91 12.70 -18.79 4.62
CA PHE A 91 11.40 -18.48 4.04
C PHE A 91 10.47 -17.97 5.14
N VAL A 92 9.94 -16.77 4.98
CA VAL A 92 9.10 -16.09 5.97
C VAL A 92 7.68 -16.01 5.47
N LEU A 93 6.73 -16.55 6.23
CA LEU A 93 5.31 -16.35 6.05
C LEU A 93 4.79 -15.46 7.16
N GLY A 94 3.84 -14.58 6.83
CA GLY A 94 3.25 -13.70 7.82
C GLY A 94 1.87 -13.22 7.47
N THR A 95 1.26 -12.57 8.44
CA THR A 95 0.02 -11.82 8.27
C THR A 95 0.23 -10.40 8.78
N GLU A 96 -0.38 -9.44 8.11
CA GLU A 96 -0.32 -8.03 8.48
C GLU A 96 -1.69 -7.40 8.33
N ALA A 97 -2.08 -6.61 9.33
CA ALA A 97 -3.23 -5.71 9.26
C ALA A 97 -2.75 -4.28 9.39
N ASP A 98 -3.32 -3.38 8.61
CA ASP A 98 -3.01 -1.95 8.69
C ASP A 98 -4.26 -1.09 8.57
N LEU A 99 -4.18 0.10 9.15
CA LEU A 99 -5.17 1.15 9.09
C LEU A 99 -4.49 2.46 8.72
N GLN A 100 -4.99 3.12 7.69
CA GLN A 100 -4.47 4.37 7.14
C GLN A 100 -5.50 5.48 7.30
N TRP A 101 -5.06 6.61 7.83
CA TRP A 101 -5.81 7.87 7.79
C TRP A 101 -5.32 8.66 6.59
N SER A 102 -6.24 9.00 5.71
CA SER A 102 -5.92 9.60 4.41
C SER A 102 -6.38 11.04 4.36
N SER A 103 -5.56 11.89 3.75
CA SER A 103 -5.93 13.24 3.35
C SER A 103 -6.23 13.33 1.84
N VAL A 104 -6.45 12.20 1.19
CA VAL A 104 -6.80 12.15 -0.24
C VAL A 104 -8.20 12.70 -0.41
N GLY A 105 -8.28 13.90 -0.98
CA GLY A 105 -9.54 14.56 -1.29
C GLY A 105 -9.53 15.11 -2.70
N TYR A 106 -10.72 15.24 -3.27
CA TYR A 106 -10.99 15.92 -4.53
C TYR A 106 -12.07 16.98 -4.27
N SER A 107 -11.85 18.15 -4.81
CA SER A 107 -12.82 19.24 -4.74
C SER A 107 -13.03 19.81 -6.14
N GLU A 108 -14.29 19.92 -6.58
CA GLU A 108 -14.68 20.49 -7.87
C GLU A 108 -15.85 21.43 -7.69
N ASP A 109 -15.70 22.65 -8.21
CA ASP A 109 -16.80 23.59 -8.27
C ASP A 109 -17.63 23.34 -9.52
N ILE A 110 -18.90 22.96 -9.33
CA ILE A 110 -19.86 22.74 -10.41
C ILE A 110 -20.67 24.03 -10.59
N PRO A 111 -20.51 24.75 -11.73
CA PRO A 111 -21.25 25.99 -11.95
C PRO A 111 -22.77 25.76 -11.84
N GLY A 112 -23.42 26.49 -10.93
CA GLY A 112 -24.85 26.39 -10.67
C GLY A 112 -25.32 25.23 -9.77
N ALA A 113 -24.42 24.34 -9.31
CA ALA A 113 -24.76 23.23 -8.46
C ALA A 113 -23.98 23.19 -7.12
N GLY A 114 -22.93 24.02 -6.95
CA GLY A 114 -22.13 24.08 -5.72
C GLY A 114 -20.82 23.31 -5.79
N THR A 115 -20.14 23.20 -4.65
CA THR A 115 -18.86 22.52 -4.53
C THR A 115 -19.06 21.07 -4.15
N LEU A 116 -18.58 20.15 -5.01
CA LEU A 116 -18.53 18.72 -4.75
C LEU A 116 -17.18 18.38 -4.10
N LYS A 117 -17.21 17.80 -2.92
CA LYS A 117 -16.02 17.29 -2.22
C LYS A 117 -16.14 15.77 -2.09
N ALA A 118 -15.11 15.06 -2.48
CA ALA A 118 -14.98 13.61 -2.24
C ALA A 118 -13.67 13.37 -1.49
N SER A 119 -13.72 12.66 -0.38
CA SER A 119 -12.56 12.30 0.42
C SER A 119 -12.58 10.82 0.78
N ILE A 120 -11.39 10.25 0.92
CA ILE A 120 -11.19 8.93 1.54
C ILE A 120 -10.72 9.23 2.97
N ASP A 121 -11.59 8.94 3.94
CA ASP A 121 -11.32 9.26 5.33
C ASP A 121 -10.31 8.29 5.95
N TRP A 122 -10.52 7.00 5.70
CA TRP A 122 -9.61 5.94 6.10
C TRP A 122 -9.73 4.72 5.17
N PHE A 123 -8.67 3.95 5.08
CA PHE A 123 -8.70 2.61 4.51
C PHE A 123 -7.82 1.67 5.33
N GLY A 124 -8.17 0.39 5.32
CA GLY A 124 -7.42 -0.64 6.01
C GLY A 124 -7.28 -1.87 5.13
N THR A 125 -6.26 -2.67 5.42
CA THR A 125 -6.03 -3.93 4.74
C THR A 125 -5.73 -5.04 5.74
N VAL A 126 -6.09 -6.28 5.35
CA VAL A 126 -5.66 -7.51 6.03
C VAL A 126 -5.03 -8.39 4.96
N ARG A 127 -3.76 -8.72 5.13
CA ARG A 127 -2.95 -9.34 4.08
C ARG A 127 -2.11 -10.49 4.60
N GLY A 128 -1.93 -11.51 3.76
CA GLY A 128 -0.86 -12.47 3.88
C GLY A 128 0.42 -11.90 3.25
N ARG A 129 1.59 -12.28 3.76
CA ARG A 129 2.90 -11.93 3.18
C ARG A 129 3.78 -13.18 3.11
N ALA A 130 4.57 -13.27 2.05
CA ALA A 130 5.55 -14.31 1.85
C ALA A 130 6.87 -13.67 1.39
N GLY A 131 7.95 -13.95 2.10
CA GLY A 131 9.26 -13.35 1.85
C GLY A 131 10.39 -14.35 1.93
N MET A 132 11.55 -13.93 1.48
CA MET A 132 12.80 -14.67 1.63
C MET A 132 13.80 -13.83 2.42
N SER A 133 14.34 -14.38 3.48
CA SER A 133 15.32 -13.70 4.32
C SER A 133 16.74 -13.87 3.76
N PHE A 134 17.41 -12.77 3.53
CA PHE A 134 18.82 -12.67 3.16
C PHE A 134 19.58 -11.96 4.28
N GLY A 135 19.60 -12.59 5.45
CA GLY A 135 20.16 -11.98 6.67
C GLY A 135 19.29 -10.82 7.16
N GLN A 136 19.78 -9.61 7.04
CA GLN A 136 19.07 -8.40 7.50
C GLN A 136 18.04 -7.85 6.52
N VAL A 137 17.96 -8.38 5.30
CA VAL A 137 17.03 -7.87 4.27
C VAL A 137 16.07 -8.97 3.84
N MET A 138 14.80 -8.62 3.72
CA MET A 138 13.73 -9.53 3.33
C MET A 138 12.88 -8.90 2.23
N PRO A 139 13.10 -9.25 0.95
CA PRO A 139 12.11 -9.03 -0.09
C PRO A 139 10.88 -9.91 0.16
N TYR A 140 9.69 -9.35 -0.09
CA TYR A 140 8.44 -10.07 0.11
C TYR A 140 7.37 -9.63 -0.89
N VAL A 141 6.40 -10.50 -1.09
CA VAL A 141 5.14 -10.22 -1.75
C VAL A 141 4.01 -10.29 -0.75
N THR A 142 2.93 -9.59 -1.02
CA THR A 142 1.78 -9.54 -0.12
C THR A 142 0.48 -9.49 -0.92
N GLY A 143 -0.59 -10.01 -0.33
CA GLY A 143 -1.91 -9.97 -0.93
C GLY A 143 -3.00 -10.23 0.09
N GLY A 144 -4.18 -9.67 -0.14
CA GLY A 144 -5.29 -9.80 0.78
C GLY A 144 -6.47 -8.90 0.47
N PHE A 145 -7.23 -8.60 1.51
CA PHE A 145 -8.44 -7.79 1.43
C PHE A 145 -8.16 -6.35 1.81
N ALA A 146 -8.87 -5.44 1.15
CA ALA A 146 -8.85 -4.02 1.44
C ALA A 146 -10.29 -3.55 1.70
N ALA A 147 -10.44 -2.65 2.67
CA ALA A 147 -11.69 -1.96 2.92
C ALA A 147 -11.41 -0.48 3.14
N GLY A 148 -12.27 0.38 2.64
CA GLY A 148 -12.13 1.82 2.80
C GLY A 148 -13.48 2.51 2.96
N ARG A 149 -13.48 3.63 3.67
CA ARG A 149 -14.63 4.49 3.83
C ARG A 149 -14.37 5.81 3.12
N GLY A 150 -15.24 6.10 2.16
CA GLY A 150 -15.23 7.37 1.45
C GLY A 150 -16.45 8.21 1.81
N SER A 151 -16.28 9.51 1.86
CA SER A 151 -17.34 10.49 2.05
C SER A 151 -17.46 11.36 0.80
N VAL A 152 -18.69 11.56 0.35
CA VAL A 152 -19.02 12.52 -0.72
C VAL A 152 -19.96 13.56 -0.13
N SER A 153 -19.59 14.83 -0.23
CA SER A 153 -20.43 15.95 0.20
C SER A 153 -20.64 16.93 -0.94
N LEU A 154 -21.88 17.36 -1.11
CA LEU A 154 -22.28 18.43 -2.01
C LEU A 154 -22.69 19.64 -1.15
N ASP A 155 -22.03 20.76 -1.38
CA ASP A 155 -22.33 22.03 -0.72
C ASP A 155 -22.94 22.99 -1.76
N ASN A 156 -24.26 23.13 -1.69
CA ASN A 156 -25.05 24.09 -2.49
C ASN A 156 -25.82 25.09 -1.62
N GLY A 157 -25.30 25.39 -0.39
CA GLY A 157 -25.98 26.10 0.67
C GLY A 157 -26.70 25.19 1.66
N VAL A 158 -26.86 23.89 1.33
CA VAL A 158 -27.27 22.80 2.24
C VAL A 158 -26.29 21.65 2.01
N THR A 159 -25.47 21.34 3.02
CA THR A 159 -24.50 20.26 2.91
C THR A 159 -25.19 18.90 3.02
N THR A 160 -25.21 18.15 1.94
CA THR A 160 -25.65 16.74 1.94
C THR A 160 -24.42 15.86 1.84
N SER A 161 -24.20 14.99 2.86
CA SER A 161 -23.09 14.04 2.86
C SER A 161 -23.60 12.60 2.82
N GLN A 162 -22.97 11.79 2.00
CA GLN A 162 -23.17 10.34 1.96
C GLN A 162 -21.83 9.62 2.16
N THR A 163 -21.88 8.56 2.95
CA THR A 163 -20.71 7.75 3.25
C THR A 163 -20.97 6.34 2.75
N ALA A 164 -19.98 5.76 2.06
CA ALA A 164 -20.04 4.38 1.61
C ALA A 164 -18.77 3.63 2.02
N THR A 165 -18.92 2.36 2.38
CA THR A 165 -17.81 1.44 2.63
C THR A 165 -17.60 0.60 1.39
N HIS A 166 -16.38 0.63 0.87
CA HIS A 166 -15.93 -0.15 -0.27
C HIS A 166 -15.10 -1.32 0.23
N MET A 167 -15.27 -2.48 -0.39
CA MET A 167 -14.46 -3.68 -0.13
C MET A 167 -13.84 -4.16 -1.43
N GLY A 168 -12.60 -4.61 -1.35
CA GLY A 168 -11.85 -5.08 -2.50
C GLY A 168 -10.65 -5.92 -2.11
N TRP A 169 -9.70 -6.01 -3.01
CA TRP A 169 -8.47 -6.76 -2.84
C TRP A 169 -7.24 -5.89 -3.06
N THR A 170 -6.13 -6.36 -2.53
CA THR A 170 -4.84 -5.69 -2.70
C THR A 170 -3.75 -6.72 -2.94
N VAL A 171 -2.76 -6.35 -3.74
CA VAL A 171 -1.55 -7.12 -3.97
C VAL A 171 -0.37 -6.16 -4.01
N GLY A 172 0.79 -6.63 -3.58
CA GLY A 172 1.96 -5.78 -3.55
C GLY A 172 3.26 -6.54 -3.36
N ALA A 173 4.33 -5.77 -3.35
CA ALA A 173 5.67 -6.25 -3.07
C ALA A 173 6.44 -5.20 -2.28
N GLY A 174 7.40 -5.65 -1.48
CA GLY A 174 8.19 -4.77 -0.65
C GLY A 174 9.54 -5.35 -0.26
N LEU A 175 10.31 -4.49 0.37
CA LEU A 175 11.58 -4.82 1.00
C LEU A 175 11.49 -4.39 2.46
N GLU A 176 11.91 -5.25 3.36
CA GLU A 176 12.05 -4.94 4.78
C GLU A 176 13.50 -5.19 5.20
N ALA A 177 14.10 -4.27 5.93
CA ALA A 177 15.47 -4.37 6.42
C ALA A 177 15.50 -4.17 7.93
N GLN A 178 16.17 -5.05 8.64
CA GLN A 178 16.42 -4.92 10.07
C GLN A 178 17.47 -3.85 10.30
N ALA A 179 17.10 -2.77 10.99
CA ALA A 179 18.02 -1.73 11.41
C ALA A 179 18.68 -2.08 12.76
N THR A 180 17.95 -2.80 13.63
CA THR A 180 18.41 -3.38 14.88
C THR A 180 17.69 -4.71 15.10
N ASP A 181 17.99 -5.42 16.21
CA ASP A 181 17.33 -6.68 16.54
C ASP A 181 15.80 -6.54 16.68
N ASN A 182 15.33 -5.36 17.08
CA ASN A 182 13.91 -5.09 17.32
C ASN A 182 13.29 -4.09 16.34
N ILE A 183 14.09 -3.38 15.53
CA ILE A 183 13.57 -2.34 14.64
C ILE A 183 13.85 -2.73 13.20
N SER A 184 12.81 -2.71 12.38
CA SER A 184 12.92 -2.85 10.93
C SER A 184 12.33 -1.64 10.20
N ILE A 185 12.84 -1.37 9.01
CA ILE A 185 12.37 -0.35 8.09
C ILE A 185 11.85 -1.07 6.85
N LYS A 186 10.67 -0.71 6.38
CA LYS A 186 10.10 -1.30 5.17
C LYS A 186 9.74 -0.24 4.13
N ALA A 187 9.88 -0.63 2.87
CA ALA A 187 9.34 0.07 1.71
C ALA A 187 8.47 -0.91 0.91
N GLU A 188 7.29 -0.48 0.53
CA GLU A 188 6.28 -1.36 -0.10
C GLU A 188 5.51 -0.61 -1.17
N TYR A 189 5.20 -1.32 -2.25
CA TYR A 189 4.26 -0.91 -3.28
C TYR A 189 3.03 -1.80 -3.20
N LEU A 190 1.85 -1.18 -3.20
CA LEU A 190 0.56 -1.85 -3.22
C LEU A 190 -0.27 -1.40 -4.41
N TYR A 191 -0.90 -2.33 -5.07
CA TYR A 191 -2.03 -2.10 -5.94
C TYR A 191 -3.32 -2.46 -5.22
N VAL A 192 -4.29 -1.57 -5.23
CA VAL A 192 -5.57 -1.72 -4.53
C VAL A 192 -6.70 -1.56 -5.53
N ASP A 193 -7.59 -2.54 -5.59
CA ASP A 193 -8.83 -2.50 -6.36
C ASP A 193 -10.01 -2.65 -5.39
N LEU A 194 -10.76 -1.57 -5.19
CA LEU A 194 -11.93 -1.55 -4.30
C LEU A 194 -13.23 -1.92 -5.04
N GLY A 195 -13.10 -2.45 -6.27
CA GLY A 195 -14.25 -2.87 -7.05
C GLY A 195 -15.13 -1.71 -7.52
N THR A 196 -16.33 -2.06 -7.96
CA THR A 196 -17.36 -1.12 -8.42
C THR A 196 -18.48 -1.07 -7.41
N GLN A 197 -18.84 0.13 -6.95
CA GLN A 197 -20.00 0.36 -6.10
C GLN A 197 -21.04 1.23 -6.83
N ALA A 198 -22.29 0.76 -6.76
CA ALA A 198 -23.43 1.48 -7.32
C ALA A 198 -24.00 2.46 -6.26
N TYR A 199 -24.07 3.73 -6.60
CA TYR A 199 -24.71 4.77 -5.81
C TYR A 199 -26.12 5.03 -6.34
N ASN A 200 -27.13 4.44 -5.69
CA ASN A 200 -28.52 4.44 -6.18
C ASN A 200 -29.41 5.55 -5.59
N ASN A 201 -28.90 6.34 -4.63
CA ASN A 201 -29.67 7.36 -3.90
C ASN A 201 -29.12 8.78 -4.11
N LEU A 202 -28.56 9.06 -5.27
CA LEU A 202 -28.15 10.41 -5.63
C LEU A 202 -29.36 11.25 -6.11
N PRO A 203 -29.34 12.60 -5.97
CA PRO A 203 -30.40 13.46 -6.49
C PRO A 203 -30.68 13.16 -7.96
N VAL A 204 -31.97 13.21 -8.36
CA VAL A 204 -32.48 12.87 -9.71
C VAL A 204 -31.69 13.56 -10.84
N ALA A 205 -31.10 14.72 -10.57
CA ALA A 205 -30.26 15.47 -11.53
C ALA A 205 -28.93 14.78 -11.89
N ILE A 206 -28.44 13.83 -11.05
CA ILE A 206 -27.16 13.13 -11.26
C ILE A 206 -27.39 11.69 -11.71
N GLY A 207 -28.54 11.09 -11.33
CA GLY A 207 -28.88 9.70 -11.64
C GLY A 207 -28.03 8.70 -10.87
N ASN A 208 -28.25 7.41 -11.11
CA ASN A 208 -27.45 6.32 -10.54
C ASN A 208 -26.04 6.32 -11.16
N LEU A 209 -25.02 6.17 -10.33
CA LEU A 209 -23.62 6.20 -10.73
C LEU A 209 -22.89 4.95 -10.27
N ASP A 210 -22.17 4.32 -11.19
CA ASP A 210 -21.21 3.25 -10.89
C ASP A 210 -19.82 3.88 -10.73
N VAL A 211 -19.20 3.68 -9.57
CA VAL A 211 -17.86 4.21 -9.26
C VAL A 211 -16.91 3.06 -9.04
N THR A 212 -15.90 2.97 -9.90
CA THR A 212 -14.78 2.03 -9.78
C THR A 212 -13.55 2.78 -9.25
N GLN A 213 -12.95 2.26 -8.18
CA GLN A 213 -11.77 2.85 -7.57
C GLN A 213 -10.58 1.89 -7.66
N ARG A 214 -9.54 2.32 -8.37
CA ARG A 214 -8.26 1.63 -8.47
C ARG A 214 -7.15 2.61 -8.20
N PHE A 215 -6.23 2.23 -7.32
CA PHE A 215 -5.12 3.10 -6.99
C PHE A 215 -3.88 2.31 -6.60
N SER A 216 -2.74 2.93 -6.82
CA SER A 216 -1.44 2.46 -6.41
C SER A 216 -0.97 3.26 -5.20
N VAL A 217 -0.27 2.60 -4.28
CA VAL A 217 0.27 3.19 -3.07
C VAL A 217 1.74 2.80 -2.95
N VAL A 218 2.60 3.79 -2.73
CA VAL A 218 3.95 3.58 -2.23
C VAL A 218 3.96 3.98 -0.77
N ARG A 219 4.52 3.15 0.08
CA ARG A 219 4.63 3.45 1.50
C ARG A 219 5.99 3.06 2.07
N ALA A 220 6.41 3.80 3.09
CA ALA A 220 7.55 3.51 3.93
C ALA A 220 7.08 3.41 5.38
N GLY A 221 7.65 2.49 6.14
CA GLY A 221 7.25 2.26 7.52
C GLY A 221 8.39 1.80 8.39
N VAL A 222 8.18 1.91 9.69
CA VAL A 222 9.07 1.41 10.73
C VAL A 222 8.27 0.47 11.61
N ASN A 223 8.81 -0.72 11.87
CA ASN A 223 8.23 -1.72 12.75
C ASN A 223 9.11 -1.92 13.99
N TYR A 224 8.47 -2.16 15.10
CA TYR A 224 9.07 -2.68 16.31
C TYR A 224 8.62 -4.13 16.51
N LYS A 225 9.59 -5.04 16.63
CA LYS A 225 9.38 -6.46 16.87
C LYS A 225 9.53 -6.75 18.36
N PHE A 226 8.62 -7.53 18.90
CA PHE A 226 8.56 -7.94 20.29
C PHE A 226 9.33 -9.24 20.55
#